data_6495c97de588b2cd7c9566fb43ddc146
#
_entry.id   6495c97de588b2cd7c9566fb43ddc146
#
_cell.length_a   1.000
_cell.length_b   1.000
_cell.length_c   1.000
_cell.angle_alpha   90.00
_cell.angle_beta   90.00
_cell.angle_gamma   90.00
#
_symmetry.space_group_name_H-M   'P 1'
#
loop_
_entity.id
_entity.type
_entity.pdbx_description
1 polymer ?
#
loop_
_entity_poly.entity_id
_entity_poly.type
_entity_poly.pdbx_seq_one_letter_code
_entity_poly.pdbx_strand_id
1 'polypeptide(L)'
;LCLTAPAGDLVAGMSAVVQLDGWTWEQMTLRSAVGLHIQWPNMAPLERWYIEESSDEQLEKRDKQLRQLDDFFADARAYATARRAADEGGPSQDADARLAAMAPVLSRDLPTIVAANTIGQIESAVAFAVRENVRMILLGGYDAPLCADLLKRHKIPVIVTGVYRLPSTRSDAYD
;
A
#
# COMPACT_ATOMS: atom_id res chain seq x y z
N LEU A 1 1.46 17.36 14.36
CA LEU A 1 1.31 16.79 13.02
C LEU A 1 0.79 15.37 13.11
N CYS A 2 -0.17 15.04 12.28
CA CYS A 2 -0.75 13.71 12.20
C CYS A 2 -0.80 13.26 10.74
N LEU A 3 -0.44 12.00 10.46
CA LEU A 3 -0.68 11.35 9.19
C LEU A 3 -2.04 10.66 9.27
N THR A 4 -2.98 11.05 8.41
CA THR A 4 -4.25 10.34 8.30
C THR A 4 -4.06 9.12 7.43
N ALA A 5 -4.16 7.93 8.00
CA ALA A 5 -4.13 6.69 7.25
C ALA A 5 -5.58 6.31 6.88
N PRO A 6 -5.91 6.20 5.59
CA PRO A 6 -7.23 5.76 5.19
C PRO A 6 -7.48 4.32 5.65
N ALA A 7 -8.69 4.07 6.13
CA ALA A 7 -9.14 2.70 6.41
C ALA A 7 -9.77 2.13 5.14
N GLY A 8 -9.44 0.88 4.81
CA GLY A 8 -9.97 0.21 3.63
C GLY A 8 -9.34 -1.16 3.46
N ASP A 9 -9.83 -1.86 2.45
CA ASP A 9 -9.32 -3.19 2.10
C ASP A 9 -7.98 -3.10 1.36
N LEU A 10 -7.88 -3.67 0.17
CA LEU A 10 -6.63 -3.81 -0.58
C LEU A 10 -5.98 -2.46 -0.93
N VAL A 11 -6.72 -1.57 -1.59
CA VAL A 11 -6.29 -0.19 -1.89
C VAL A 11 -7.14 0.76 -1.06
N ALA A 12 -6.56 1.23 0.05
CA ALA A 12 -7.30 2.02 1.03
C ALA A 12 -7.48 3.50 0.61
N GLY A 13 -6.61 4.03 -0.24
CA GLY A 13 -6.67 5.41 -0.72
C GLY A 13 -5.45 6.24 -0.36
N MET A 14 -5.53 7.55 -0.57
CA MET A 14 -4.45 8.50 -0.29
C MET A 14 -4.50 8.98 1.15
N SER A 15 -3.33 9.03 1.79
CA SER A 15 -3.17 9.67 3.10
C SER A 15 -2.90 11.17 2.96
N ALA A 16 -3.23 11.91 4.01
CA ALA A 16 -2.95 13.33 4.14
C ALA A 16 -2.15 13.63 5.41
N VAL A 17 -1.41 14.73 5.41
CA VAL A 17 -0.79 15.27 6.62
C VAL A 17 -1.62 16.42 7.12
N VAL A 18 -2.04 16.34 8.38
CA VAL A 18 -2.84 17.36 9.05
C VAL A 18 -2.14 17.86 10.31
N GLN A 19 -2.40 19.11 10.66
CA GLN A 19 -2.14 19.65 11.98
C GLN A 19 -3.44 19.67 12.78
N LEU A 20 -3.36 19.47 14.10
CA LEU A 20 -4.53 19.44 14.98
C LEU A 20 -4.81 20.85 15.54
N ASP A 21 -4.63 21.87 14.70
CA ASP A 21 -4.88 23.27 15.03
C ASP A 21 -5.52 23.96 13.81
N GLY A 22 -6.73 24.45 13.97
CA GLY A 22 -7.55 25.04 12.92
C GLY A 22 -9.04 24.82 13.15
N TRP A 23 -9.87 25.63 12.50
CA TRP A 23 -11.33 25.58 12.60
C TRP A 23 -11.98 24.74 11.50
N THR A 24 -11.31 24.59 10.36
CA THR A 24 -11.81 23.83 9.23
C THR A 24 -10.76 22.81 8.78
N TRP A 25 -11.21 21.77 8.06
CA TRP A 25 -10.32 20.74 7.53
C TRP A 25 -9.29 21.32 6.55
N GLU A 26 -9.64 22.38 5.80
CA GLU A 26 -8.72 23.08 4.89
C GLU A 26 -7.56 23.73 5.65
N GLN A 27 -7.87 24.38 6.79
CA GLN A 27 -6.85 25.01 7.64
C GLN A 27 -5.98 23.97 8.32
N MET A 28 -6.54 22.82 8.65
CA MET A 28 -5.82 21.70 9.29
C MET A 28 -4.98 20.92 8.29
N THR A 29 -5.34 20.90 7.01
CA THR A 29 -4.63 20.09 5.99
C THR A 29 -3.36 20.78 5.52
N LEU A 30 -2.21 20.20 5.84
CA LEU A 30 -0.90 20.66 5.35
C LEU A 30 -0.55 20.07 3.99
N ARG A 31 -0.93 18.80 3.75
CA ARG A 31 -0.79 18.11 2.48
C ARG A 31 -1.95 17.14 2.29
N SER A 32 -2.68 17.30 1.20
CA SER A 32 -3.86 16.48 0.87
C SER A 32 -3.53 15.09 0.32
N ALA A 33 -2.32 14.89 -0.20
CA ALA A 33 -1.86 13.60 -0.67
C ALA A 33 -0.37 13.44 -0.37
N VAL A 34 0.01 12.39 0.36
CA VAL A 34 1.39 12.07 0.71
C VAL A 34 1.79 10.63 0.40
N GLY A 35 0.84 9.75 0.15
CA GLY A 35 1.09 8.38 -0.26
C GLY A 35 -0.17 7.56 -0.45
N LEU A 36 -0.11 6.57 -1.33
CA LEU A 36 -1.17 5.60 -1.55
C LEU A 36 -1.04 4.45 -0.56
N HIS A 37 -2.06 4.23 0.25
CA HIS A 37 -2.07 3.12 1.21
C HIS A 37 -2.58 1.83 0.56
N ILE A 38 -1.81 0.76 0.75
CA ILE A 38 -2.13 -0.60 0.29
C ILE A 38 -2.02 -1.54 1.49
N GLN A 39 -3.09 -2.29 1.76
CA GLN A 39 -3.07 -3.39 2.74
C GLN A 39 -2.64 -4.67 2.01
N TRP A 40 -1.45 -5.17 2.31
CA TRP A 40 -0.95 -6.35 1.62
C TRP A 40 -1.67 -7.61 2.11
N PRO A 41 -2.16 -8.48 1.22
CA PRO A 41 -2.85 -9.70 1.64
C PRO A 41 -1.92 -10.65 2.39
N ASN A 42 -2.49 -11.50 3.23
CA ASN A 42 -1.74 -12.56 3.88
C ASN A 42 -1.27 -13.58 2.83
N MET A 43 0.03 -13.86 2.83
CA MET A 43 0.64 -14.76 1.85
C MET A 43 0.49 -16.24 2.21
N ALA A 44 0.27 -16.54 3.48
CA ALA A 44 0.00 -17.88 3.99
C ALA A 44 -1.37 -17.90 4.69
N PRO A 45 -2.07 -19.04 4.66
CA PRO A 45 -3.32 -19.19 5.42
C PRO A 45 -3.09 -18.98 6.92
N LEU A 46 -4.08 -18.38 7.57
CA LEU A 46 -4.10 -18.22 9.01
C LEU A 46 -4.95 -19.33 9.63
N GLU A 47 -4.32 -20.21 10.40
CA GLU A 47 -5.00 -21.26 11.16
C GLU A 47 -5.34 -20.72 12.56
N ARG A 48 -6.54 -20.22 12.74
CA ARG A 48 -7.05 -19.77 14.04
C ARG A 48 -8.47 -20.32 14.25
N TRP A 49 -8.78 -20.67 15.49
CA TRP A 49 -10.04 -21.30 15.89
C TRP A 49 -11.31 -20.50 15.53
N TYR A 50 -11.19 -19.20 15.26
CA TYR A 50 -12.30 -18.31 14.89
C TYR A 50 -12.33 -17.98 13.38
N ILE A 51 -11.44 -18.54 12.58
CA ILE A 51 -11.43 -18.36 11.12
C ILE A 51 -12.17 -19.57 10.52
N GLU A 52 -13.33 -19.29 9.93
CA GLU A 52 -14.18 -20.32 9.31
C GLU A 52 -13.72 -20.65 7.88
N GLU A 53 -12.99 -19.71 7.23
CA GLU A 53 -12.47 -19.90 5.87
C GLU A 53 -11.43 -21.01 5.84
N SER A 54 -11.54 -21.94 4.92
CA SER A 54 -10.53 -22.98 4.68
C SER A 54 -9.22 -22.36 4.15
N SER A 55 -8.11 -23.11 4.27
CA SER A 55 -6.82 -22.69 3.73
C SER A 55 -6.88 -22.39 2.23
N ASP A 56 -7.61 -23.20 1.47
CA ASP A 56 -7.76 -23.03 0.02
C ASP A 56 -8.55 -21.77 -0.31
N GLU A 57 -9.64 -21.49 0.39
CA GLU A 57 -10.43 -20.25 0.22
C GLU A 57 -9.60 -19.00 0.55
N GLN A 58 -8.79 -19.05 1.60
CA GLN A 58 -7.89 -17.94 1.94
C GLN A 58 -6.84 -17.70 0.84
N LEU A 59 -6.30 -18.75 0.24
CA LEU A 59 -5.35 -18.66 -0.88
C LEU A 59 -6.01 -18.13 -2.15
N GLU A 60 -7.22 -18.59 -2.48
CA GLU A 60 -7.96 -18.03 -3.62
C GLU A 60 -8.30 -16.55 -3.44
N LYS A 61 -8.67 -16.14 -2.22
CA LYS A 61 -8.92 -14.74 -1.87
C LYS A 61 -7.67 -13.89 -2.02
N ARG A 62 -6.52 -14.37 -1.53
CA ARG A 62 -5.22 -13.74 -1.73
C ARG A 62 -4.91 -13.53 -3.23
N ASP A 63 -5.04 -14.60 -4.02
CA ASP A 63 -4.73 -14.56 -5.45
C ASP A 63 -5.67 -13.61 -6.21
N LYS A 64 -6.94 -13.56 -5.80
CA LYS A 64 -7.90 -12.59 -6.32
C LYS A 64 -7.49 -11.16 -5.98
N GLN A 65 -7.07 -10.90 -4.73
CA GLN A 65 -6.62 -9.58 -4.30
C GLN A 65 -5.36 -9.13 -5.06
N LEU A 66 -4.39 -10.03 -5.26
CA LEU A 66 -3.19 -9.70 -6.03
C LEU A 66 -3.52 -9.38 -7.49
N ARG A 67 -4.41 -10.15 -8.13
CA ARG A 67 -4.90 -9.83 -9.49
C ARG A 67 -5.62 -8.48 -9.54
N GLN A 68 -6.50 -8.20 -8.58
CA GLN A 68 -7.17 -6.90 -8.50
C GLN A 68 -6.20 -5.73 -8.39
N LEU A 69 -5.09 -5.93 -7.65
CA LEU A 69 -4.05 -4.91 -7.53
C LEU A 69 -3.31 -4.71 -8.86
N ASP A 70 -2.95 -5.80 -9.54
CA ASP A 70 -2.31 -5.77 -10.85
C ASP A 70 -3.20 -5.07 -11.89
N ASP A 71 -4.48 -5.43 -11.95
CA ASP A 71 -5.46 -4.84 -12.85
C ASP A 71 -5.63 -3.34 -12.57
N PHE A 72 -5.74 -2.94 -11.28
CA PHE A 72 -5.86 -1.55 -10.90
C PHE A 72 -4.66 -0.69 -11.35
N PHE A 73 -3.43 -1.21 -11.23
CA PHE A 73 -2.24 -0.51 -11.70
C PHE A 73 -2.15 -0.47 -13.23
N ALA A 74 -2.58 -1.53 -13.91
CA ALA A 74 -2.68 -1.56 -15.38
C ALA A 74 -3.70 -0.53 -15.90
N ASP A 75 -4.88 -0.49 -15.30
CA ASP A 75 -5.94 0.49 -15.62
C ASP A 75 -5.45 1.92 -15.39
N ALA A 76 -4.76 2.17 -14.27
CA ALA A 76 -4.21 3.49 -13.97
C ALA A 76 -3.18 3.94 -15.03
N ARG A 77 -2.34 3.03 -15.53
CA ARG A 77 -1.39 3.34 -16.62
C ARG A 77 -2.09 3.59 -17.94
N ALA A 78 -3.07 2.77 -18.27
CA ALA A 78 -3.88 2.96 -19.48
C ALA A 78 -4.59 4.31 -19.45
N TYR A 79 -5.20 4.65 -18.30
CA TYR A 79 -5.85 5.94 -18.08
C TYR A 79 -4.87 7.11 -18.23
N ALA A 80 -3.71 7.05 -17.59
CA ALA A 80 -2.70 8.10 -17.66
C ALA A 80 -2.20 8.33 -19.10
N THR A 81 -2.06 7.24 -19.88
CA THR A 81 -1.65 7.29 -21.28
C THR A 81 -2.73 7.92 -22.15
N ALA A 82 -3.99 7.50 -21.99
CA ALA A 82 -5.11 8.04 -22.73
C ALA A 82 -5.37 9.50 -22.39
N ARG A 83 -5.22 9.89 -21.12
CA ARG A 83 -5.35 11.27 -20.69
C ARG A 83 -4.30 12.18 -21.33
N ARG A 84 -3.05 11.74 -21.40
CA ARG A 84 -1.98 12.48 -22.09
C ARG A 84 -2.28 12.64 -23.57
N ALA A 85 -2.75 11.58 -24.23
CA ALA A 85 -3.14 11.66 -25.63
C ALA A 85 -4.31 12.64 -25.85
N ALA A 86 -5.29 12.69 -24.95
CA ALA A 86 -6.39 13.65 -24.99
C ALA A 86 -5.91 15.10 -24.83
N ASP A 87 -4.96 15.35 -23.92
CA ASP A 87 -4.36 16.67 -23.70
C ASP A 87 -3.54 17.15 -24.95
N GLU A 88 -3.05 16.21 -25.77
CA GLU A 88 -2.36 16.45 -27.04
C GLU A 88 -3.33 16.59 -28.25
N GLY A 89 -4.64 16.63 -28.02
CA GLY A 89 -5.66 16.82 -29.05
C GLY A 89 -6.30 15.54 -29.57
N GLY A 90 -6.09 14.43 -28.88
CA GLY A 90 -6.75 13.15 -29.10
C GLY A 90 -8.20 13.10 -28.63
N PRO A 91 -8.84 11.92 -28.69
CA PRO A 91 -10.21 11.73 -28.22
C PRO A 91 -10.36 12.09 -26.76
N SER A 92 -11.48 12.75 -26.41
CA SER A 92 -11.80 13.05 -25.01
C SER A 92 -12.02 11.76 -24.22
N GLN A 93 -11.49 11.73 -22.99
CA GLN A 93 -11.64 10.63 -22.07
C GLN A 93 -12.50 11.06 -20.87
N ASP A 94 -13.40 10.17 -20.44
CA ASP A 94 -14.19 10.40 -19.23
C ASP A 94 -13.27 10.47 -18.00
N ALA A 95 -13.62 11.40 -17.09
CA ALA A 95 -12.83 11.59 -15.89
C ALA A 95 -13.11 10.51 -14.84
N ASP A 96 -12.09 9.71 -14.51
CA ASP A 96 -12.10 8.83 -13.33
C ASP A 96 -11.14 9.40 -12.27
N ALA A 97 -11.72 9.93 -11.18
CA ALA A 97 -10.94 10.55 -10.11
C ALA A 97 -10.00 9.57 -9.38
N ARG A 98 -10.36 8.27 -9.32
CA ARG A 98 -9.54 7.24 -8.68
C ARG A 98 -8.28 6.96 -9.50
N LEU A 99 -8.46 6.79 -10.82
CA LEU A 99 -7.34 6.54 -11.73
C LEU A 99 -6.48 7.80 -11.92
N ALA A 100 -7.12 8.98 -11.95
CA ALA A 100 -6.40 10.26 -11.99
C ALA A 100 -5.52 10.47 -10.77
N ALA A 101 -5.97 10.08 -9.56
CA ALA A 101 -5.19 10.16 -8.33
C ALA A 101 -3.93 9.27 -8.34
N MET A 102 -3.86 8.28 -9.24
CA MET A 102 -2.69 7.41 -9.37
C MET A 102 -1.52 8.06 -10.14
N ALA A 103 -1.75 9.13 -10.90
CA ALA A 103 -0.72 9.75 -11.71
C ALA A 103 0.57 10.08 -10.92
N PRO A 104 0.54 10.73 -9.74
CA PRO A 104 1.76 11.00 -8.97
C PRO A 104 2.40 9.76 -8.35
N VAL A 105 1.68 8.65 -8.21
CA VAL A 105 2.24 7.36 -7.78
C VAL A 105 3.02 6.73 -8.93
N LEU A 106 2.45 6.73 -10.13
CA LEU A 106 3.06 6.19 -11.34
C LEU A 106 4.28 6.99 -11.79
N SER A 107 4.29 8.32 -11.60
CA SER A 107 5.45 9.19 -11.84
C SER A 107 6.51 9.10 -10.74
N ARG A 108 6.25 8.37 -9.64
CA ARG A 108 7.11 8.23 -8.46
C ARG A 108 7.25 9.52 -7.61
N ASP A 109 6.39 10.50 -7.80
CA ASP A 109 6.35 11.70 -6.96
C ASP A 109 5.77 11.38 -5.58
N LEU A 110 4.75 10.51 -5.53
CA LEU A 110 4.19 9.98 -4.29
C LEU A 110 4.56 8.50 -4.11
N PRO A 111 4.86 8.07 -2.87
CA PRO A 111 5.10 6.67 -2.56
C PRO A 111 3.80 5.88 -2.41
N THR A 112 3.92 4.55 -2.58
CA THR A 112 2.97 3.58 -2.01
C THR A 112 3.38 3.27 -0.58
N ILE A 113 2.45 3.36 0.37
CA ILE A 113 2.65 2.99 1.78
C ILE A 113 1.99 1.63 1.97
N VAL A 114 2.81 0.59 2.01
CA VAL A 114 2.33 -0.80 2.02
C VAL A 114 2.37 -1.36 3.42
N ALA A 115 1.21 -1.70 3.96
CA ALA A 115 1.10 -2.37 5.25
C ALA A 115 1.38 -3.87 5.06
N ALA A 116 2.52 -4.33 5.59
CA ALA A 116 2.95 -5.71 5.56
C ALA A 116 3.80 -6.02 6.78
N ASN A 117 3.62 -7.18 7.38
CA ASN A 117 4.27 -7.55 8.64
C ASN A 117 5.11 -8.82 8.55
N THR A 118 4.66 -9.84 7.83
CA THR A 118 5.36 -11.13 7.71
C THR A 118 6.36 -11.13 6.57
N ILE A 119 7.36 -11.99 6.64
CA ILE A 119 8.39 -12.15 5.60
C ILE A 119 7.75 -12.30 4.22
N GLY A 120 6.79 -13.22 4.06
CA GLY A 120 6.13 -13.48 2.78
C GLY A 120 5.38 -12.25 2.25
N GLN A 121 4.72 -11.48 3.13
CA GLN A 121 4.08 -10.21 2.74
C GLN A 121 5.13 -9.20 2.27
N ILE A 122 6.22 -9.03 3.01
CA ILE A 122 7.29 -8.06 2.70
C ILE A 122 7.95 -8.41 1.36
N GLU A 123 8.35 -9.67 1.16
CA GLU A 123 8.98 -10.10 -0.08
C GLU A 123 8.07 -9.93 -1.29
N SER A 124 6.80 -10.33 -1.18
CA SER A 124 5.80 -10.17 -2.24
C SER A 124 5.53 -8.70 -2.56
N ALA A 125 5.40 -7.85 -1.53
CA ALA A 125 5.19 -6.42 -1.70
C ALA A 125 6.39 -5.71 -2.36
N VAL A 126 7.61 -6.10 -1.97
CA VAL A 126 8.84 -5.57 -2.60
C VAL A 126 8.92 -5.99 -4.06
N ALA A 127 8.64 -7.27 -4.36
CA ALA A 127 8.62 -7.76 -5.74
C ALA A 127 7.61 -7.00 -6.61
N PHE A 128 6.41 -6.75 -6.07
CA PHE A 128 5.40 -5.92 -6.71
C PHE A 128 5.90 -4.49 -6.96
N ALA A 129 6.43 -3.81 -5.94
CA ALA A 129 6.90 -2.43 -6.07
C ALA A 129 8.02 -2.27 -7.11
N VAL A 130 8.91 -3.27 -7.20
CA VAL A 130 9.97 -3.32 -8.21
C VAL A 130 9.39 -3.52 -9.61
N ARG A 131 8.48 -4.49 -9.78
CA ARG A 131 7.81 -4.77 -11.06
C ARG A 131 7.01 -3.57 -11.56
N GLU A 132 6.26 -2.95 -10.67
CA GLU A 132 5.43 -1.78 -10.96
C GLU A 132 6.23 -0.47 -11.04
N ASN A 133 7.53 -0.52 -10.74
CA ASN A 133 8.44 0.64 -10.73
C ASN A 133 7.91 1.81 -9.89
N VAL A 134 7.36 1.53 -8.71
CA VAL A 134 6.85 2.55 -7.79
C VAL A 134 7.77 2.72 -6.57
N ARG A 135 7.72 3.88 -5.95
CA ARG A 135 8.37 4.10 -4.65
C ARG A 135 7.54 3.44 -3.56
N MET A 136 8.19 2.66 -2.72
CA MET A 136 7.51 1.96 -1.63
C MET A 136 8.04 2.43 -0.28
N ILE A 137 7.14 2.55 0.69
CA ILE A 137 7.39 2.66 2.13
C ILE A 137 6.71 1.47 2.79
N LEU A 138 7.43 0.70 3.59
CA LEU A 138 6.86 -0.39 4.37
C LEU A 138 6.24 0.17 5.65
N LEU A 139 4.97 -0.14 5.91
CA LEU A 139 4.27 0.21 7.14
C LEU A 139 4.04 -1.05 7.99
N GLY A 140 4.43 -1.01 9.24
CA GLY A 140 4.40 -2.16 10.15
C GLY A 140 5.75 -2.86 10.18
N GLY A 141 5.99 -3.81 9.27
CA GLY A 141 7.30 -4.44 9.09
C GLY A 141 7.79 -5.22 10.30
N TYR A 142 6.92 -6.04 10.92
CA TYR A 142 7.28 -6.82 12.10
C TYR A 142 8.50 -7.73 11.83
N ASP A 143 8.50 -8.44 10.70
CA ASP A 143 9.61 -9.27 10.26
C ASP A 143 10.65 -8.50 9.42
N ALA A 144 10.59 -7.16 9.36
CA ALA A 144 11.53 -6.35 8.56
C ALA A 144 13.01 -6.60 8.92
N PRO A 145 13.40 -6.85 10.18
CA PRO A 145 14.79 -7.22 10.50
C PRO A 145 15.27 -8.47 9.75
N LEU A 146 14.41 -9.45 9.52
CA LEU A 146 14.72 -10.68 8.79
C LEU A 146 14.85 -10.45 7.28
N CYS A 147 14.25 -9.37 6.78
CA CYS A 147 14.30 -8.94 5.37
C CYS A 147 15.23 -7.73 5.14
N ALA A 148 16.09 -7.39 6.12
CA ALA A 148 16.86 -6.14 6.12
C ALA A 148 17.71 -5.93 4.85
N ASP A 149 18.33 -6.99 4.32
CA ASP A 149 19.17 -6.90 3.12
C ASP A 149 18.34 -6.63 1.86
N LEU A 150 17.14 -7.22 1.76
CA LEU A 150 16.19 -6.97 0.69
C LEU A 150 15.74 -5.49 0.71
N LEU A 151 15.31 -5.00 1.88
CA LEU A 151 14.85 -3.64 2.06
C LEU A 151 15.96 -2.62 1.78
N LYS A 152 17.18 -2.86 2.26
CA LYS A 152 18.36 -2.01 1.96
C LYS A 152 18.69 -1.99 0.48
N ARG A 153 18.69 -3.16 -0.19
CA ARG A 153 18.97 -3.27 -1.63
C ARG A 153 18.03 -2.40 -2.47
N HIS A 154 16.75 -2.39 -2.13
CA HIS A 154 15.72 -1.62 -2.84
C HIS A 154 15.48 -0.23 -2.23
N LYS A 155 16.23 0.17 -1.19
CA LYS A 155 16.13 1.46 -0.50
C LYS A 155 14.71 1.75 -0.01
N ILE A 156 14.05 0.73 0.57
CA ILE A 156 12.69 0.82 1.08
C ILE A 156 12.75 1.25 2.55
N PRO A 157 12.25 2.44 2.89
CA PRO A 157 12.14 2.86 4.29
C PRO A 157 11.03 2.11 5.00
N VAL A 158 11.19 1.94 6.32
CA VAL A 158 10.23 1.22 7.17
C VAL A 158 9.68 2.17 8.23
N ILE A 159 8.37 2.22 8.34
CA ILE A 159 7.65 2.88 9.45
C ILE A 159 7.21 1.77 10.40
N VAL A 160 7.91 1.64 11.51
CA VAL A 160 7.60 0.63 12.53
C VAL A 160 6.35 1.06 13.30
N THR A 161 5.39 0.14 13.41
CA THR A 161 4.18 0.31 14.21
C THR A 161 4.14 -0.74 15.31
N GLY A 162 3.51 -0.41 16.44
CA GLY A 162 3.29 -1.39 17.52
C GLY A 162 4.57 -1.80 18.26
N VAL A 163 5.40 -0.82 18.64
CA VAL A 163 6.65 -1.02 19.40
C VAL A 163 6.44 -1.79 20.71
N TYR A 164 5.24 -1.71 21.30
CA TYR A 164 4.86 -2.43 22.52
C TYR A 164 3.80 -3.49 22.19
N ARG A 165 4.19 -4.53 21.50
CA ARG A 165 3.27 -5.59 21.13
C ARG A 165 3.75 -6.91 21.74
N LEU A 166 2.81 -7.71 22.24
CA LEU A 166 3.12 -9.08 22.66
C LEU A 166 3.48 -9.94 21.43
N PRO A 167 4.41 -10.90 21.59
CA PRO A 167 4.72 -11.86 20.57
C PRO A 167 3.47 -12.57 20.07
N SER A 168 3.32 -12.72 18.76
CA SER A 168 2.17 -13.39 18.14
C SER A 168 2.42 -14.89 17.92
N THR A 169 3.69 -15.29 17.91
CA THR A 169 4.12 -16.69 17.78
C THR A 169 5.18 -17.04 18.82
N ARG A 170 5.43 -18.34 19.03
CA ARG A 170 6.49 -18.80 19.94
C ARG A 170 7.90 -18.46 19.47
N SER A 171 8.07 -18.19 18.18
CA SER A 171 9.33 -17.79 17.58
C SER A 171 9.62 -16.30 17.65
N ASP A 172 8.63 -15.50 18.07
CA ASP A 172 8.82 -14.06 18.22
C ASP A 172 9.70 -13.81 19.46
N ALA A 173 10.72 -12.98 19.31
CA ALA A 173 11.57 -12.59 20.42
C ALA A 173 10.81 -11.72 21.42
N TYR A 174 11.14 -11.88 22.70
CA TYR A 174 10.71 -11.02 23.80
C TYR A 174 11.82 -9.99 24.07
N ASP A 175 12.13 -9.12 23.12
CA ASP A 175 13.13 -8.06 23.30
C ASP A 175 12.52 -6.73 23.68
#